data_56fdd13c2ba8fbdda0ea3bbf243b3f23
#
_entry.id   56fdd13c2ba8fbdda0ea3bbf243b3f23
#
_cell.length_a   1.000
_cell.length_b   1.000
_cell.length_c   1.000
_cell.angle_alpha   90.00
_cell.angle_beta   90.00
_cell.angle_gamma   90.00
#
_symmetry.space_group_name_H-M   'P 1'
#
loop_
_entity.id
_entity.type
_entity.pdbx_description
1 polymer ?
#
loop_
_entity_poly.entity_id
_entity_poly.type
_entity_poly.pdbx_seq_one_letter_code
_entity_poly.pdbx_strand_id
1 'polypeptide(L)'
;MVLEICANSYQSAMNAQNAGADRIELCSNLTVGGITPSNLLLKKVSKNITIPVHVLIRPRSGDFNYSENEFLLMKENIKRCKEYGFNGIVSGILNTNKSIDIERTKELIALSKPLSFTFHRAFDCVSNPKKALKELIALEIDRILTSGLEEKAINGIALLKELKDIAKEQLIILPGSGVNATNARTFKSNGFKEIHTSASKIIANSNLDLNSTEQTISDVTTITEILNIIKNT
;
A
#
# COMPACT_ATOMS: atom_id res chain seq x y z
N MET A 1 11.31 -0.90 -13.29
CA MET A 1 10.03 -0.67 -12.57
C MET A 1 10.19 -1.24 -11.16
N VAL A 2 9.70 -0.53 -10.14
CA VAL A 2 9.73 -0.98 -8.73
C VAL A 2 8.57 -1.94 -8.47
N LEU A 3 8.84 -3.06 -7.79
CA LEU A 3 7.82 -3.97 -7.28
C LEU A 3 7.68 -3.81 -5.76
N GLU A 4 6.53 -3.35 -5.32
CA GLU A 4 6.14 -3.32 -3.90
C GLU A 4 5.25 -4.51 -3.57
N ILE A 5 5.63 -5.26 -2.52
CA ILE A 5 4.85 -6.41 -2.04
C ILE A 5 4.11 -6.05 -0.76
N CYS A 6 2.79 -6.22 -0.80
CA CYS A 6 1.94 -6.12 0.40
C CYS A 6 2.10 -7.38 1.25
N ALA A 7 2.83 -7.28 2.35
CA ALA A 7 3.14 -8.38 3.25
C ALA A 7 2.31 -8.30 4.53
N ASN A 8 1.49 -9.31 4.77
CA ASN A 8 0.57 -9.39 5.91
C ASN A 8 1.12 -10.14 7.14
N SER A 9 2.37 -10.56 7.07
CA SER A 9 3.05 -11.34 8.12
C SER A 9 4.57 -11.19 8.01
N TYR A 10 5.28 -11.59 9.07
CA TYR A 10 6.74 -11.68 9.03
C TYR A 10 7.24 -12.62 7.92
N GLN A 11 6.59 -13.78 7.75
CA GLN A 11 7.00 -14.73 6.72
C GLN A 11 6.75 -14.17 5.30
N SER A 12 5.64 -13.45 5.08
CA SER A 12 5.40 -12.75 3.81
C SER A 12 6.48 -11.71 3.53
N ALA A 13 6.91 -10.94 4.55
CA ALA A 13 7.99 -9.97 4.41
C ALA A 13 9.34 -10.63 4.07
N MET A 14 9.68 -11.75 4.73
CA MET A 14 10.87 -12.54 4.40
C MET A 14 10.81 -13.11 2.99
N ASN A 15 9.68 -13.64 2.57
CA ASN A 15 9.49 -14.19 1.22
C ASN A 15 9.65 -13.09 0.15
N ALA A 16 9.08 -11.89 0.39
CA ALA A 16 9.23 -10.75 -0.50
C ALA A 16 10.70 -10.33 -0.66
N GLN A 17 11.43 -10.20 0.45
CA GLN A 17 12.86 -9.89 0.42
C GLN A 17 13.67 -10.97 -0.29
N ASN A 18 13.44 -12.24 0.04
CA ASN A 18 14.19 -13.36 -0.53
C ASN A 18 13.93 -13.52 -2.04
N ALA A 19 12.76 -13.15 -2.51
CA ALA A 19 12.41 -13.13 -3.93
C ALA A 19 13.00 -11.92 -4.69
N GLY A 20 13.57 -10.93 -3.99
CA GLY A 20 14.17 -9.74 -4.59
C GLY A 20 13.19 -8.61 -4.87
N ALA A 21 12.09 -8.52 -4.14
CA ALA A 21 11.20 -7.35 -4.18
C ALA A 21 11.96 -6.07 -3.84
N ASP A 22 11.54 -4.95 -4.45
CA ASP A 22 12.24 -3.67 -4.26
C ASP A 22 11.78 -2.96 -2.98
N ARG A 23 10.53 -3.21 -2.53
CA ARG A 23 9.94 -2.61 -1.33
C ARG A 23 8.83 -3.50 -0.77
N ILE A 24 8.56 -3.34 0.50
CA ILE A 24 7.43 -3.98 1.20
C ILE A 24 6.48 -2.90 1.71
N GLU A 25 5.17 -3.11 1.51
CA GLU A 25 4.15 -2.51 2.38
C GLU A 25 3.80 -3.52 3.46
N LEU A 26 4.07 -3.21 4.72
CA LEU A 26 3.77 -4.08 5.84
C LEU A 26 2.38 -3.77 6.41
N CYS A 27 1.51 -4.76 6.43
CA CYS A 27 0.17 -4.68 7.00
C CYS A 27 -0.14 -5.88 7.89
N SER A 28 -1.33 -5.92 8.44
CA SER A 28 -1.98 -7.11 9.00
C SER A 28 -3.38 -7.26 8.42
N ASN A 29 -3.97 -8.44 8.49
CA ASN A 29 -5.35 -8.72 8.10
C ASN A 29 -5.70 -8.23 6.67
N LEU A 30 -5.04 -8.84 5.67
CA LEU A 30 -5.20 -8.46 4.27
C LEU A 30 -6.62 -8.69 3.72
N THR A 31 -7.40 -9.59 4.32
CA THR A 31 -8.78 -9.91 3.92
C THR A 31 -9.74 -8.71 4.04
N VAL A 32 -9.42 -7.74 4.91
CA VAL A 32 -10.17 -6.48 5.06
C VAL A 32 -9.47 -5.28 4.38
N GLY A 33 -8.52 -5.57 3.50
CA GLY A 33 -7.72 -4.55 2.81
C GLY A 33 -6.53 -4.03 3.63
N GLY A 34 -6.13 -4.75 4.69
CA GLY A 34 -5.01 -4.40 5.57
C GLY A 34 -5.39 -3.41 6.67
N ILE A 35 -4.76 -3.60 7.83
CA ILE A 35 -4.76 -2.68 8.98
C ILE A 35 -3.34 -2.53 9.52
N THR A 36 -3.14 -1.58 10.43
CA THR A 36 -1.84 -1.35 11.09
C THR A 36 -1.30 -2.64 11.72
N PRO A 37 -0.04 -3.03 11.46
CA PRO A 37 0.58 -4.19 12.07
C PRO A 37 0.72 -4.05 13.59
N SER A 38 0.70 -5.20 14.29
CA SER A 38 0.99 -5.22 15.73
C SER A 38 2.41 -4.72 16.02
N ASN A 39 2.61 -4.16 17.22
CA ASN A 39 3.93 -3.71 17.66
C ASN A 39 4.99 -4.82 17.63
N LEU A 40 4.60 -6.06 17.94
CA LEU A 40 5.48 -7.21 17.88
C LEU A 40 5.94 -7.50 16.44
N LEU A 41 5.03 -7.43 15.47
CA LEU A 41 5.36 -7.61 14.06
C LEU A 41 6.28 -6.49 13.55
N LEU A 42 5.98 -5.23 13.88
CA LEU A 42 6.82 -4.09 13.54
C LEU A 42 8.25 -4.28 14.06
N LYS A 43 8.39 -4.60 15.35
CA LYS A 43 9.70 -4.81 15.99
C LYS A 43 10.47 -5.99 15.38
N LYS A 44 9.78 -7.06 14.97
CA LYS A 44 10.43 -8.22 14.34
C LYS A 44 10.90 -7.90 12.92
N VAL A 45 10.07 -7.19 12.13
CA VAL A 45 10.39 -6.80 10.76
C VAL A 45 11.54 -5.80 10.74
N SER A 46 11.52 -4.77 11.59
CA SER A 46 12.57 -3.73 11.62
C SER A 46 13.97 -4.28 11.92
N LYS A 47 14.06 -5.45 12.57
CA LYS A 47 15.35 -6.08 12.90
C LYS A 47 15.90 -7.02 11.83
N ASN A 48 15.04 -7.55 10.95
CA ASN A 48 15.40 -8.68 10.10
C ASN A 48 15.19 -8.41 8.59
N ILE A 49 14.43 -7.38 8.25
CA ILE A 49 14.21 -7.00 6.85
C ILE A 49 15.16 -5.85 6.50
N THR A 50 15.87 -5.98 5.40
CA THR A 50 16.89 -5.01 4.97
C THR A 50 16.48 -4.19 3.75
N ILE A 51 15.46 -4.63 3.01
CA ILE A 51 14.88 -3.82 1.93
C ILE A 51 13.92 -2.78 2.50
N PRO A 52 13.63 -1.68 1.77
CA PRO A 52 12.71 -0.64 2.24
C PRO A 52 11.35 -1.19 2.67
N VAL A 53 10.87 -0.75 3.84
CA VAL A 53 9.55 -1.12 4.36
C VAL A 53 8.74 0.14 4.62
N HIS A 54 7.57 0.21 3.99
CA HIS A 54 6.52 1.17 4.29
C HIS A 54 5.46 0.51 5.16
N VAL A 55 4.97 1.20 6.19
CA VAL A 55 4.03 0.62 7.15
C VAL A 55 2.65 1.20 6.95
N LEU A 56 1.65 0.32 6.82
CA LEU A 56 0.26 0.72 6.76
C LEU A 56 -0.23 1.24 8.12
N ILE A 57 -0.70 2.48 8.13
CA ILE A 57 -1.33 3.14 9.29
C ILE A 57 -2.81 3.29 9.00
N ARG A 58 -3.56 2.28 9.40
CA ARG A 58 -5.02 2.17 9.29
C ARG A 58 -5.56 1.49 10.53
N PRO A 59 -6.21 2.22 11.45
CA PRO A 59 -6.54 1.70 12.79
C PRO A 59 -7.59 0.58 12.78
N ARG A 60 -8.46 0.55 11.77
CA ARG A 60 -9.54 -0.45 11.61
C ARG A 60 -9.92 -0.67 10.15
N SER A 61 -10.68 -1.72 9.91
CA SER A 61 -11.39 -1.96 8.65
C SER A 61 -12.59 -1.01 8.46
N GLY A 62 -13.25 -1.09 7.32
CA GLY A 62 -14.40 -0.25 6.97
C GLY A 62 -13.97 1.03 6.25
N ASP A 63 -14.63 2.14 6.55
CA ASP A 63 -14.39 3.43 5.93
C ASP A 63 -13.04 4.06 6.34
N PHE A 64 -12.80 5.27 5.84
CA PHE A 64 -11.58 6.04 6.11
C PHE A 64 -11.87 7.36 6.83
N ASN A 65 -13.04 7.46 7.46
CA ASN A 65 -13.42 8.58 8.32
C ASN A 65 -13.20 8.17 9.78
N TYR A 66 -12.21 8.75 10.43
CA TYR A 66 -11.76 8.32 11.75
C TYR A 66 -12.18 9.30 12.84
N SER A 67 -12.52 8.73 14.01
CA SER A 67 -12.73 9.50 15.25
C SER A 67 -11.40 10.13 15.72
N GLU A 68 -11.50 11.06 16.66
CA GLU A 68 -10.31 11.69 17.24
C GLU A 68 -9.39 10.68 17.93
N ASN A 69 -9.95 9.68 18.63
CA ASN A 69 -9.17 8.63 19.29
C ASN A 69 -8.43 7.76 18.27
N GLU A 70 -9.07 7.40 17.14
CA GLU A 70 -8.42 6.66 16.06
C GLU A 70 -7.31 7.49 15.40
N PHE A 71 -7.53 8.78 15.22
CA PHE A 71 -6.52 9.69 14.69
C PHE A 71 -5.31 9.83 15.62
N LEU A 72 -5.54 9.94 16.93
CA LEU A 72 -4.46 9.91 17.92
C LEU A 72 -3.65 8.60 17.85
N LEU A 73 -4.34 7.46 17.73
CA LEU A 73 -3.68 6.16 17.55
C LEU A 73 -2.83 6.11 16.27
N MET A 74 -3.32 6.68 15.17
CA MET A 74 -2.54 6.78 13.92
C MET A 74 -1.25 7.58 14.14
N LYS A 75 -1.31 8.71 14.83
CA LYS A 75 -0.14 9.53 15.16
C LYS A 75 0.88 8.76 16.02
N GLU A 76 0.42 8.03 17.03
CA GLU A 76 1.28 7.19 17.88
C GLU A 76 1.98 6.09 17.06
N ASN A 77 1.26 5.44 16.15
CA ASN A 77 1.84 4.42 15.30
C ASN A 77 2.90 5.00 14.32
N ILE A 78 2.71 6.21 13.79
CA ILE A 78 3.71 6.89 12.96
C ILE A 78 5.00 7.17 13.77
N LYS A 79 4.88 7.70 15.00
CA LYS A 79 6.05 7.92 15.88
C LYS A 79 6.82 6.63 16.09
N ARG A 80 6.11 5.54 16.38
CA ARG A 80 6.72 4.21 16.56
C ARG A 80 7.42 3.70 15.30
N CYS A 81 6.85 3.92 14.13
CA CYS A 81 7.49 3.57 12.87
C CYS A 81 8.81 4.32 12.66
N LYS A 82 8.87 5.60 13.04
CA LYS A 82 10.11 6.38 13.01
C LYS A 82 11.16 5.84 13.99
N GLU A 83 10.76 5.53 15.22
CA GLU A 83 11.63 4.92 16.25
C GLU A 83 12.23 3.59 15.80
N TYR A 84 11.48 2.80 15.05
CA TYR A 84 11.94 1.51 14.52
C TYR A 84 12.74 1.64 13.21
N GLY A 85 12.90 2.84 12.66
CA GLY A 85 13.71 3.09 11.47
C GLY A 85 13.08 2.61 10.16
N PHE A 86 11.74 2.57 10.06
CA PHE A 86 11.07 2.27 8.80
C PHE A 86 11.26 3.38 7.76
N ASN A 87 11.03 3.06 6.48
CA ASN A 87 11.35 3.95 5.35
C ASN A 87 10.15 4.78 4.89
N GLY A 88 8.92 4.35 5.20
CA GLY A 88 7.72 5.05 4.74
C GLY A 88 6.48 4.73 5.55
N ILE A 89 5.48 5.58 5.36
CA ILE A 89 4.14 5.47 5.94
C ILE A 89 3.13 5.38 4.80
N VAL A 90 2.16 4.49 4.95
CA VAL A 90 1.02 4.34 4.05
C VAL A 90 -0.25 4.64 4.83
N SER A 91 -0.95 5.70 4.50
CA SER A 91 -2.15 6.13 5.23
C SER A 91 -3.08 6.96 4.35
N GLY A 92 -4.26 7.30 4.86
CA GLY A 92 -5.22 8.18 4.16
C GLY A 92 -6.47 8.38 4.98
N ILE A 93 -6.99 9.60 4.97
CA ILE A 93 -8.17 10.00 5.73
C ILE A 93 -9.15 10.71 4.79
N LEU A 94 -10.42 10.36 4.89
CA LEU A 94 -11.51 10.99 4.16
C LEU A 94 -12.51 11.62 5.11
N ASN A 95 -13.13 12.68 4.64
CA ASN A 95 -14.33 13.26 5.24
C ASN A 95 -15.56 12.38 4.94
N THR A 96 -16.66 12.59 5.65
CA THR A 96 -17.94 11.89 5.43
C THR A 96 -18.50 12.08 4.01
N ASN A 97 -18.19 13.20 3.35
CA ASN A 97 -18.56 13.49 1.96
C ASN A 97 -17.61 12.87 0.92
N LYS A 98 -16.70 12.00 1.35
CA LYS A 98 -15.68 11.33 0.50
C LYS A 98 -14.66 12.29 -0.16
N SER A 99 -14.47 13.49 0.38
CA SER A 99 -13.29 14.31 0.06
C SER A 99 -12.13 13.94 0.98
N ILE A 100 -10.90 14.30 0.58
CA ILE A 100 -9.72 14.13 1.44
C ILE A 100 -9.87 15.05 2.66
N ASP A 101 -9.60 14.52 3.85
CA ASP A 101 -9.40 15.34 5.05
C ASP A 101 -8.01 15.98 4.98
N ILE A 102 -7.93 17.16 4.40
CA ILE A 102 -6.67 17.86 4.10
C ILE A 102 -5.91 18.16 5.40
N GLU A 103 -6.58 18.66 6.43
CA GLU A 103 -5.92 19.10 7.66
C GLU A 103 -5.29 17.91 8.40
N ARG A 104 -6.03 16.84 8.60
CA ARG A 104 -5.50 15.64 9.25
C ARG A 104 -4.44 14.94 8.40
N THR A 105 -4.62 14.89 7.08
CA THR A 105 -3.63 14.31 6.16
C THR A 105 -2.32 15.10 6.22
N LYS A 106 -2.37 16.44 6.20
CA LYS A 106 -1.22 17.33 6.36
C LYS A 106 -0.48 17.09 7.70
N GLU A 107 -1.23 16.90 8.79
CA GLU A 107 -0.64 16.59 10.09
C GLU A 107 0.09 15.24 10.08
N LEU A 108 -0.48 14.18 9.47
CA LEU A 108 0.19 12.88 9.37
C LEU A 108 1.46 12.97 8.49
N ILE A 109 1.42 13.71 7.38
CA ILE A 109 2.59 13.93 6.53
C ILE A 109 3.70 14.63 7.30
N ALA A 110 3.39 15.73 8.00
CA ALA A 110 4.37 16.47 8.79
C ALA A 110 4.99 15.58 9.88
N LEU A 111 4.19 14.78 10.56
CA LEU A 111 4.64 13.86 11.60
C LEU A 111 5.52 12.73 11.03
N SER A 112 5.24 12.26 9.81
CA SER A 112 5.99 11.18 9.17
C SER A 112 7.37 11.61 8.70
N LYS A 113 7.62 12.89 8.42
CA LYS A 113 8.94 13.37 7.94
C LYS A 113 10.07 12.87 8.83
N PRO A 114 11.21 12.39 8.28
CA PRO A 114 11.59 12.40 6.85
C PRO A 114 11.15 11.15 6.08
N LEU A 115 10.28 10.29 6.62
CA LEU A 115 9.81 9.08 5.96
C LEU A 115 8.98 9.43 4.72
N SER A 116 9.02 8.56 3.71
CA SER A 116 8.15 8.66 2.54
C SER A 116 6.68 8.49 2.93
N PHE A 117 5.76 9.19 2.25
CA PHE A 117 4.33 9.12 2.51
C PHE A 117 3.55 8.65 1.27
N THR A 118 2.81 7.56 1.41
CA THR A 118 1.89 7.04 0.39
C THR A 118 0.44 7.23 0.85
N PHE A 119 -0.38 7.91 0.03
CA PHE A 119 -1.82 7.92 0.26
C PHE A 119 -2.41 6.62 -0.29
N HIS A 120 -3.03 5.83 0.57
CA HIS A 120 -3.50 4.48 0.24
C HIS A 120 -4.82 4.47 -0.54
N ARG A 121 -5.42 3.28 -0.71
CA ARG A 121 -6.67 3.04 -1.45
C ARG A 121 -7.92 3.74 -0.91
N ALA A 122 -7.85 4.58 0.13
CA ALA A 122 -8.88 5.58 0.41
C ALA A 122 -9.10 6.49 -0.81
N PHE A 123 -8.07 6.65 -1.67
CA PHE A 123 -8.19 7.37 -2.93
C PHE A 123 -9.23 6.73 -3.87
N ASP A 124 -9.41 5.41 -3.84
CA ASP A 124 -10.41 4.72 -4.65
C ASP A 124 -11.87 4.99 -4.19
N CYS A 125 -12.03 5.66 -3.03
CA CYS A 125 -13.33 6.03 -2.47
C CYS A 125 -13.69 7.51 -2.65
N VAL A 126 -12.80 8.33 -3.24
CA VAL A 126 -13.07 9.77 -3.39
C VAL A 126 -14.13 10.05 -4.46
N SER A 127 -14.94 11.08 -4.26
CA SER A 127 -15.98 11.48 -5.23
C SER A 127 -15.43 12.17 -6.49
N ASN A 128 -14.24 12.77 -6.40
CA ASN A 128 -13.59 13.47 -7.51
C ASN A 128 -12.08 13.19 -7.51
N PRO A 129 -11.61 12.15 -8.26
CA PRO A 129 -10.21 11.74 -8.23
C PRO A 129 -9.23 12.78 -8.78
N LYS A 130 -9.62 13.60 -9.77
CA LYS A 130 -8.74 14.64 -10.32
C LYS A 130 -8.54 15.80 -9.35
N LYS A 131 -9.59 16.18 -8.61
CA LYS A 131 -9.49 17.18 -7.54
C LYS A 131 -8.62 16.63 -6.40
N ALA A 132 -8.90 15.42 -5.94
CA ALA A 132 -8.14 14.74 -4.89
C ALA A 132 -6.65 14.60 -5.24
N LEU A 133 -6.32 14.26 -6.49
CA LEU A 133 -4.94 14.21 -6.97
C LEU A 133 -4.24 15.58 -6.82
N LYS A 134 -4.88 16.67 -7.26
CA LYS A 134 -4.31 18.02 -7.14
C LYS A 134 -4.09 18.43 -5.68
N GLU A 135 -5.02 18.09 -4.80
CA GLU A 135 -4.91 18.33 -3.36
C GLU A 135 -3.72 17.55 -2.77
N LEU A 136 -3.53 16.29 -3.14
CA LEU A 136 -2.40 15.47 -2.68
C LEU A 136 -1.06 15.94 -3.25
N ILE A 137 -1.02 16.41 -4.51
CA ILE A 137 0.17 17.07 -5.08
C ILE A 137 0.56 18.30 -4.25
N ALA A 138 -0.41 19.15 -3.90
CA ALA A 138 -0.17 20.34 -3.08
C ALA A 138 0.31 20.02 -1.66
N LEU A 139 0.04 18.82 -1.15
CA LEU A 139 0.57 18.31 0.12
C LEU A 139 1.96 17.66 0.01
N GLU A 140 2.52 17.61 -1.19
CA GLU A 140 3.87 17.09 -1.47
C GLU A 140 4.08 15.65 -0.96
N ILE A 141 3.09 14.78 -1.18
CA ILE A 141 3.23 13.35 -0.90
C ILE A 141 4.03 12.65 -2.00
N ASP A 142 4.60 11.50 -1.70
CA ASP A 142 5.42 10.75 -2.66
C ASP A 142 4.59 9.89 -3.63
N ARG A 143 3.48 9.29 -3.15
CA ARG A 143 2.72 8.27 -3.90
C ARG A 143 1.24 8.30 -3.61
N ILE A 144 0.47 7.84 -4.61
CA ILE A 144 -0.92 7.41 -4.44
C ILE A 144 -1.03 5.95 -4.85
N LEU A 145 -1.43 5.08 -3.91
CA LEU A 145 -1.79 3.69 -4.19
C LEU A 145 -3.26 3.65 -4.59
N THR A 146 -3.56 3.23 -5.82
CA THR A 146 -4.92 3.23 -6.35
C THR A 146 -5.14 2.13 -7.39
N SER A 147 -6.37 1.66 -7.52
CA SER A 147 -6.82 0.78 -8.59
C SER A 147 -7.48 1.55 -9.75
N GLY A 148 -7.47 2.90 -9.70
CA GLY A 148 -8.23 3.72 -10.65
C GLY A 148 -9.73 3.67 -10.40
N LEU A 149 -10.13 3.60 -9.10
CA LEU A 149 -11.53 3.54 -8.64
C LEU A 149 -12.28 2.26 -9.06
N GLU A 150 -11.58 1.26 -9.53
CA GLU A 150 -12.11 -0.04 -9.93
C GLU A 150 -11.75 -1.14 -8.92
N GLU A 151 -12.43 -2.28 -9.00
CA GLU A 151 -12.10 -3.44 -8.16
C GLU A 151 -10.65 -3.90 -8.38
N LYS A 152 -10.22 -3.95 -9.67
CA LYS A 152 -8.88 -4.34 -10.08
C LYS A 152 -8.22 -3.23 -10.88
N ALA A 153 -6.95 -2.97 -10.65
CA ALA A 153 -6.19 -1.92 -11.31
C ALA A 153 -6.17 -2.05 -12.85
N ILE A 154 -6.22 -3.27 -13.37
CA ILE A 154 -6.24 -3.49 -14.81
C ILE A 154 -7.52 -2.92 -15.47
N ASN A 155 -8.64 -2.94 -14.77
CA ASN A 155 -9.91 -2.37 -15.25
C ASN A 155 -9.87 -0.84 -15.17
N GLY A 156 -9.15 -0.27 -14.20
CA GLY A 156 -8.98 1.17 -14.00
C GLY A 156 -7.84 1.79 -14.82
N ILE A 157 -7.23 1.06 -15.75
CA ILE A 157 -6.03 1.50 -16.47
C ILE A 157 -6.20 2.85 -17.17
N ALA A 158 -7.39 3.16 -17.69
CA ALA A 158 -7.66 4.43 -18.36
C ALA A 158 -7.52 5.61 -17.38
N LEU A 159 -8.16 5.54 -16.22
CA LEU A 159 -8.05 6.59 -15.19
C LEU A 159 -6.64 6.63 -14.59
N LEU A 160 -6.01 5.47 -14.34
CA LEU A 160 -4.63 5.42 -13.86
C LEU A 160 -3.66 6.17 -14.78
N LYS A 161 -3.80 6.02 -16.10
CA LYS A 161 -3.00 6.78 -17.08
C LYS A 161 -3.28 8.27 -17.00
N GLU A 162 -4.55 8.67 -16.96
CA GLU A 162 -4.92 10.07 -16.84
C GLU A 162 -4.37 10.71 -15.56
N LEU A 163 -4.49 10.02 -14.42
CA LEU A 163 -3.91 10.48 -13.14
C LEU A 163 -2.38 10.61 -13.24
N LYS A 164 -1.70 9.64 -13.86
CA LYS A 164 -0.25 9.69 -14.08
C LYS A 164 0.14 10.90 -14.96
N ASP A 165 -0.60 11.15 -16.03
CA ASP A 165 -0.32 12.27 -16.94
C ASP A 165 -0.54 13.64 -16.28
N ILE A 166 -1.49 13.74 -15.34
CA ILE A 166 -1.69 14.96 -14.51
C ILE A 166 -0.59 15.08 -13.45
N ALA A 167 -0.24 13.99 -12.77
CA ALA A 167 0.77 13.98 -11.71
C ALA A 167 2.18 14.27 -12.21
N LYS A 168 2.50 13.82 -13.44
CA LYS A 168 3.86 13.95 -14.04
C LYS A 168 4.93 13.40 -13.07
N GLU A 169 5.92 14.25 -12.76
CA GLU A 169 7.02 13.92 -11.82
C GLU A 169 6.74 14.39 -10.37
N GLN A 170 5.58 15.01 -10.11
CA GLN A 170 5.29 15.61 -8.80
C GLN A 170 4.93 14.55 -7.74
N LEU A 171 4.30 13.43 -8.16
CA LEU A 171 4.07 12.26 -7.33
C LEU A 171 3.93 10.99 -8.18
N ILE A 172 4.08 9.84 -7.57
CA ILE A 172 4.01 8.55 -8.25
C ILE A 172 2.58 7.98 -8.12
N ILE A 173 1.97 7.63 -9.25
CA ILE A 173 0.78 6.78 -9.26
C ILE A 173 1.27 5.33 -9.17
N LEU A 174 0.87 4.65 -8.10
CA LEU A 174 1.21 3.26 -7.79
C LEU A 174 -0.01 2.37 -8.02
N PRO A 175 -0.14 1.69 -9.19
CA PRO A 175 -1.24 0.77 -9.43
C PRO A 175 -1.20 -0.40 -8.45
N GLY A 176 -2.35 -0.66 -7.79
CA GLY A 176 -2.53 -1.79 -6.88
C GLY A 176 -3.96 -2.34 -6.91
N SER A 177 -4.16 -3.54 -6.42
CA SER A 177 -5.32 -4.41 -6.51
C SER A 177 -5.33 -5.27 -7.78
N GLY A 178 -5.18 -6.58 -7.59
CA GLY A 178 -5.25 -7.58 -8.66
C GLY A 178 -4.08 -7.53 -9.66
N VAL A 179 -2.98 -6.84 -9.34
CA VAL A 179 -1.74 -6.89 -10.11
C VAL A 179 -1.09 -8.26 -9.93
N ASN A 180 -0.73 -8.90 -11.05
CA ASN A 180 -0.15 -10.24 -11.09
C ASN A 180 0.71 -10.45 -12.35
N ALA A 181 1.28 -11.64 -12.54
CA ALA A 181 2.14 -11.94 -13.68
C ALA A 181 1.44 -11.75 -15.04
N THR A 182 0.14 -12.01 -15.14
CA THR A 182 -0.57 -11.90 -16.44
C THR A 182 -0.81 -10.47 -16.89
N ASN A 183 -0.83 -9.50 -15.96
CA ASN A 183 -1.13 -8.08 -16.27
C ASN A 183 0.01 -7.10 -15.94
N ALA A 184 1.06 -7.51 -15.24
CA ALA A 184 2.18 -6.64 -14.86
C ALA A 184 2.85 -5.94 -16.07
N ARG A 185 2.96 -6.65 -17.21
CA ARG A 185 3.49 -6.10 -18.46
C ARG A 185 2.67 -4.90 -18.96
N THR A 186 1.34 -4.94 -18.78
CA THR A 186 0.46 -3.83 -19.20
C THR A 186 0.80 -2.54 -18.45
N PHE A 187 1.03 -2.61 -17.15
CA PHE A 187 1.43 -1.42 -16.38
C PHE A 187 2.80 -0.92 -16.80
N LYS A 188 3.77 -1.81 -17.03
CA LYS A 188 5.10 -1.43 -17.54
C LYS A 188 5.00 -0.72 -18.90
N SER A 189 4.27 -1.30 -19.86
CA SER A 189 4.12 -0.74 -21.21
C SER A 189 3.39 0.61 -21.23
N ASN A 190 2.57 0.91 -20.19
CA ASN A 190 1.94 2.20 -20.02
C ASN A 190 2.77 3.19 -19.19
N GLY A 191 4.05 2.87 -18.91
CA GLY A 191 5.03 3.78 -18.31
C GLY A 191 4.78 4.05 -16.82
N PHE A 192 4.17 3.13 -16.07
CA PHE A 192 4.14 3.21 -14.61
C PHE A 192 5.51 2.88 -14.04
N LYS A 193 5.96 3.68 -13.08
CA LYS A 193 7.29 3.52 -12.46
C LYS A 193 7.32 2.43 -11.39
N GLU A 194 6.18 2.19 -10.74
CA GLU A 194 6.01 1.26 -9.63
C GLU A 194 4.70 0.47 -9.79
N ILE A 195 4.62 -0.73 -9.22
CA ILE A 195 3.40 -1.53 -9.07
C ILE A 195 3.35 -2.17 -7.69
N HIS A 196 2.12 -2.40 -7.19
CA HIS A 196 1.83 -2.98 -5.89
C HIS A 196 1.01 -4.25 -6.03
N THR A 197 1.40 -5.31 -5.32
CA THR A 197 0.68 -6.58 -5.27
C THR A 197 0.95 -7.33 -3.98
N SER A 198 0.04 -8.20 -3.55
CA SER A 198 0.30 -9.15 -2.47
C SER A 198 1.10 -10.37 -2.95
N ALA A 199 0.99 -10.70 -4.24
CA ALA A 199 1.56 -11.92 -4.83
C ALA A 199 1.32 -13.14 -3.92
N SER A 200 0.12 -13.23 -3.33
CA SER A 200 -0.18 -14.19 -2.27
C SER A 200 -0.76 -15.48 -2.81
N LYS A 201 -0.48 -16.56 -2.09
CA LYS A 201 -1.19 -17.85 -2.22
C LYS A 201 -1.88 -18.21 -0.90
N ILE A 202 -2.95 -18.99 -1.00
CA ILE A 202 -3.65 -19.54 0.16
C ILE A 202 -2.76 -20.62 0.80
N ILE A 203 -2.62 -20.55 2.12
CA ILE A 203 -2.02 -21.62 2.89
C ILE A 203 -3.12 -22.66 3.12
N ALA A 204 -2.97 -23.87 2.58
CA ALA A 204 -3.94 -24.95 2.80
C ALA A 204 -4.01 -25.28 4.30
N ASN A 205 -5.13 -24.95 4.92
CA ASN A 205 -5.46 -25.46 6.25
C ASN A 205 -6.15 -26.82 6.08
N SER A 206 -5.53 -27.88 6.57
CA SER A 206 -6.09 -29.23 6.57
C SER A 206 -7.32 -29.39 7.50
N ASN A 207 -7.61 -28.37 8.32
CA ASN A 207 -8.75 -28.34 9.26
C ASN A 207 -9.42 -26.97 9.18
N LEU A 208 -10.38 -26.81 8.28
CA LEU A 208 -11.27 -25.65 8.24
C LEU A 208 -12.33 -25.83 9.36
N ASP A 209 -12.08 -25.25 10.52
CA ASP A 209 -13.16 -24.99 11.48
C ASP A 209 -14.09 -23.92 10.91
N LEU A 210 -15.38 -23.97 11.27
CA LEU A 210 -16.46 -23.10 10.77
C LEU A 210 -16.19 -21.59 10.87
N ASN A 211 -15.12 -21.16 11.55
CA ASN A 211 -14.71 -19.76 11.75
C ASN A 211 -13.31 -19.43 11.17
N SER A 212 -12.70 -20.32 10.38
CA SER A 212 -11.37 -20.07 9.82
C SER A 212 -11.45 -19.14 8.61
N THR A 213 -10.85 -17.96 8.70
CA THR A 213 -10.58 -17.12 7.55
C THR A 213 -9.39 -17.68 6.75
N GLU A 214 -9.47 -17.62 5.43
CA GLU A 214 -8.35 -18.01 4.57
C GLU A 214 -7.06 -17.26 4.96
N GLN A 215 -6.04 -18.02 5.30
CA GLN A 215 -4.72 -17.46 5.55
C GLN A 215 -3.93 -17.42 4.24
N THR A 216 -3.32 -16.29 3.97
CA THR A 216 -2.50 -16.08 2.78
C THR A 216 -1.07 -15.73 3.15
N ILE A 217 -0.14 -16.09 2.26
CA ILE A 217 1.28 -15.75 2.37
C ILE A 217 1.79 -15.29 1.01
N SER A 218 2.65 -14.28 0.98
CA SER A 218 3.33 -13.87 -0.26
C SER A 218 4.21 -15.01 -0.78
N ASP A 219 4.04 -15.36 -2.06
CA ASP A 219 4.68 -16.52 -2.67
C ASP A 219 5.92 -16.13 -3.47
N VAL A 220 7.07 -16.72 -3.12
CA VAL A 220 8.37 -16.44 -3.76
C VAL A 220 8.31 -16.66 -5.26
N THR A 221 7.68 -17.74 -5.73
CA THR A 221 7.58 -18.06 -7.16
C THR A 221 6.79 -16.98 -7.90
N THR A 222 5.63 -16.61 -7.41
CA THR A 222 4.79 -15.55 -7.99
C THR A 222 5.50 -14.20 -8.03
N ILE A 223 6.22 -13.84 -6.97
CA ILE A 223 7.01 -12.59 -6.92
C ILE A 223 8.11 -12.62 -7.97
N THR A 224 8.83 -13.73 -8.07
CA THR A 224 9.93 -13.89 -9.05
C THR A 224 9.42 -13.83 -10.50
N GLU A 225 8.26 -14.42 -10.79
CA GLU A 225 7.62 -14.34 -12.11
C GLU A 225 7.30 -12.89 -12.48
N ILE A 226 6.69 -12.12 -11.55
CA ILE A 226 6.38 -10.70 -11.77
C ILE A 226 7.67 -9.90 -12.01
N LEU A 227 8.70 -10.11 -11.18
CA LEU A 227 10.00 -9.45 -11.34
C LEU A 227 10.62 -9.71 -12.71
N ASN A 228 10.60 -10.95 -13.17
CA ASN A 228 11.10 -11.31 -14.50
C ASN A 228 10.38 -10.56 -15.61
N ILE A 229 9.06 -10.38 -15.51
CA ILE A 229 8.25 -9.66 -16.49
C ILE A 229 8.57 -8.16 -16.49
N ILE A 230 8.79 -7.56 -15.34
CA ILE A 230 8.97 -6.10 -15.24
C ILE A 230 10.43 -5.65 -15.34
N LYS A 231 11.41 -6.54 -15.09
CA LYS A 231 12.84 -6.20 -15.14
C LYS A 231 13.51 -6.64 -16.46
N ASN A 232 13.08 -7.79 -17.03
CA ASN A 232 13.66 -8.33 -18.26
C ASN A 232 12.89 -7.83 -19.50
N THR A 233 13.30 -6.72 -20.07
CA THR A 233 13.13 -6.25 -21.48
C THR A 233 13.65 -4.87 -21.65
#